data_4773cfafbdd538815450c8d0fde833f0
#
_entry.id   4773cfafbdd538815450c8d0fde833f0
#
_cell.length_a   1.000
_cell.length_b   1.000
_cell.length_c   1.000
_cell.angle_alpha   90.00
_cell.angle_beta   90.00
_cell.angle_gamma   90.00
#
_symmetry.space_group_name_H-M   'P 1'
#
loop_
_entity.id
_entity.type
_entity.pdbx_description
1 polymer ?
#
loop_
_entity_poly.entity_id
_entity_poly.type
_entity_poly.pdbx_seq_one_letter_code
_entity_poly.pdbx_strand_id
1 'polypeptide(L)'
;MIMPLKPYKTDVAVLILFFNRPDHLQKVFDEVRKARPSKLFLYQDGPRGERDMAGIEACRRVVGDIDWECEVHRKFQERNYGCDPSEYISQKWAFSIVDKCIVLEDDDVPSQSFFPFCKEMLDRYEHDERIGMIAGFNPEEQLKGYPSDYIFTSVFSIWGWASWRRVIDKWDASYAFLDDPDAMRQVEGIMRQRRLCRDTLRACYDHRASGKEYYETIFWASMLLNSALAIMPTRNLINNLGATDGSTHYTGSLQTMPRRLRRLFTMKRFEFDAPLRHPKYVVEDVDFKEKVYRTYAYGHPWIKAGRSMEELWLNLRYGNFGHIARSVANRVAKILGKDKHW
;
A
#
# COMPACT_ATOMS: atom_id res chain seq x y z
N MET A 1 -13.01 -2.18 -39.75
CA MET A 1 -12.09 -1.01 -39.70
C MET A 1 -11.51 -0.98 -38.30
N ILE A 2 -10.22 -1.26 -38.12
CA ILE A 2 -9.55 -1.20 -36.81
C ILE A 2 -9.44 0.30 -36.50
N MET A 3 -10.09 0.76 -35.43
CA MET A 3 -9.92 2.16 -34.99
C MET A 3 -8.46 2.36 -34.58
N PRO A 4 -7.83 3.50 -34.94
CA PRO A 4 -6.48 3.79 -34.52
C PRO A 4 -6.43 3.88 -33.01
N LEU A 5 -5.33 3.37 -32.38
CA LEU A 5 -5.11 3.50 -30.97
C LEU A 5 -5.01 4.99 -30.58
N LYS A 6 -5.55 5.34 -29.44
CA LYS A 6 -5.39 6.67 -28.86
C LYS A 6 -3.93 6.88 -28.43
N PRO A 7 -3.32 8.06 -28.61
CA PRO A 7 -1.97 8.28 -28.09
C PRO A 7 -1.94 8.15 -26.58
N TYR A 8 -0.78 7.76 -26.01
CA TYR A 8 -0.60 7.86 -24.57
C TYR A 8 -0.74 9.30 -24.08
N LYS A 9 -1.15 9.47 -22.82
CA LYS A 9 -1.39 10.79 -22.21
C LYS A 9 -0.36 11.10 -21.13
N THR A 10 0.07 10.08 -20.39
CA THR A 10 1.04 10.21 -19.29
C THR A 10 2.24 9.33 -19.57
N ASP A 11 3.40 9.96 -19.75
CA ASP A 11 4.65 9.22 -19.98
C ASP A 11 5.22 8.69 -18.65
N VAL A 12 4.66 7.60 -18.19
CA VAL A 12 5.02 6.90 -16.96
C VAL A 12 4.69 5.40 -17.09
N ALA A 13 5.48 4.56 -16.42
CA ALA A 13 5.16 3.16 -16.25
C ALA A 13 4.16 2.96 -15.11
N VAL A 14 3.17 2.09 -15.31
CA VAL A 14 2.20 1.67 -14.29
C VAL A 14 2.23 0.15 -14.17
N LEU A 15 2.47 -0.36 -12.96
CA LEU A 15 2.30 -1.77 -12.61
C LEU A 15 0.93 -1.95 -11.95
N ILE A 16 0.15 -2.92 -12.44
CA ILE A 16 -1.08 -3.37 -11.79
C ILE A 16 -0.87 -4.82 -11.33
N LEU A 17 -1.03 -5.03 -10.02
CA LEU A 17 -1.04 -6.36 -9.40
C LEU A 17 -2.48 -6.80 -9.21
N PHE A 18 -2.81 -8.02 -9.63
CA PHE A 18 -4.15 -8.54 -9.49
C PHE A 18 -4.17 -10.06 -9.37
N PHE A 19 -5.29 -10.60 -8.92
CA PHE A 19 -5.47 -12.04 -8.82
C PHE A 19 -6.75 -12.51 -9.54
N ASN A 20 -7.91 -12.52 -8.84
CA ASN A 20 -9.16 -13.10 -9.34
C ASN A 20 -10.40 -12.27 -9.00
N ARG A 21 -10.26 -10.94 -8.82
CA ARG A 21 -11.33 -10.00 -8.48
C ARG A 21 -11.67 -9.07 -9.66
N PRO A 22 -12.34 -9.53 -10.71
CA PRO A 22 -12.54 -8.75 -11.94
C PRO A 22 -13.31 -7.43 -11.73
N ASP A 23 -14.29 -7.40 -10.81
CA ASP A 23 -15.09 -6.20 -10.55
C ASP A 23 -14.30 -5.07 -9.85
N HIS A 24 -13.31 -5.43 -9.03
CA HIS A 24 -12.38 -4.47 -8.43
C HIS A 24 -11.39 -3.99 -9.47
N LEU A 25 -10.74 -4.92 -10.14
CA LEU A 25 -9.77 -4.65 -11.20
C LEU A 25 -10.35 -3.76 -12.30
N GLN A 26 -11.62 -3.95 -12.69
CA GLN A 26 -12.28 -3.13 -13.70
C GLN A 26 -12.27 -1.65 -13.31
N LYS A 27 -12.57 -1.33 -12.04
CA LYS A 27 -12.59 0.06 -11.55
C LYS A 27 -11.20 0.69 -11.57
N VAL A 28 -10.17 -0.06 -11.20
CA VAL A 28 -8.78 0.40 -11.27
C VAL A 28 -8.35 0.58 -12.73
N PHE A 29 -8.62 -0.41 -13.56
CA PHE A 29 -8.25 -0.40 -14.97
C PHE A 29 -8.94 0.72 -15.76
N ASP A 30 -10.20 1.04 -15.44
CA ASP A 30 -10.92 2.16 -16.05
C ASP A 30 -10.23 3.51 -15.79
N GLU A 31 -9.67 3.72 -14.59
CA GLU A 31 -8.90 4.93 -14.29
C GLU A 31 -7.54 4.93 -14.99
N VAL A 32 -6.87 3.78 -15.07
CA VAL A 32 -5.60 3.64 -15.82
C VAL A 32 -5.83 3.87 -17.31
N ARG A 33 -6.94 3.36 -17.87
CA ARG A 33 -7.34 3.60 -19.28
C ARG A 33 -7.56 5.09 -19.57
N LYS A 34 -8.16 5.85 -18.65
CA LYS A 34 -8.32 7.30 -18.79
C LYS A 34 -7.00 8.06 -18.75
N ALA A 35 -6.08 7.59 -17.93
CA ALA A 35 -4.73 8.16 -17.77
C ALA A 35 -3.80 7.80 -18.95
N ARG A 36 -4.04 6.69 -19.64
CA ARG A 36 -3.28 6.21 -20.79
C ARG A 36 -1.77 6.29 -20.58
N PRO A 37 -1.19 5.49 -19.65
CA PRO A 37 0.26 5.48 -19.42
C PRO A 37 1.01 4.98 -20.66
N SER A 38 2.25 5.43 -20.84
CA SER A 38 3.12 4.99 -21.95
C SER A 38 3.56 3.54 -21.82
N LYS A 39 3.66 3.02 -20.58
CA LYS A 39 4.04 1.64 -20.29
C LYS A 39 3.10 1.03 -19.25
N LEU A 40 2.75 -0.24 -19.45
CA LEU A 40 1.86 -0.98 -18.56
C LEU A 40 2.45 -2.34 -18.23
N PHE A 41 2.62 -2.60 -16.95
CA PHE A 41 3.03 -3.88 -16.39
C PHE A 41 1.83 -4.55 -15.76
N LEU A 42 1.51 -5.75 -16.19
CA LEU A 42 0.38 -6.55 -15.72
C LEU A 42 0.91 -7.81 -15.06
N TYR A 43 0.83 -7.86 -13.74
CA TYR A 43 1.22 -9.03 -12.96
C TYR A 43 -0.01 -9.71 -12.37
N GLN A 44 -0.16 -11.00 -12.64
CA GLN A 44 -1.24 -11.81 -12.07
C GLN A 44 -0.66 -13.02 -11.36
N ASP A 45 -1.05 -13.22 -10.09
CA ASP A 45 -0.71 -14.45 -9.37
C ASP A 45 -1.47 -15.66 -9.95
N GLY A 46 -0.90 -16.84 -9.84
CA GLY A 46 -1.46 -18.07 -10.36
C GLY A 46 -2.61 -18.63 -9.52
N PRO A 47 -3.35 -19.62 -10.03
CA PRO A 47 -4.49 -20.21 -9.32
C PRO A 47 -4.04 -21.04 -8.12
N ARG A 48 -4.84 -21.00 -7.05
CA ARG A 48 -4.75 -21.94 -5.91
C ARG A 48 -5.41 -23.27 -6.24
N GLY A 49 -6.28 -23.27 -7.24
CA GLY A 49 -7.02 -24.41 -7.75
C GLY A 49 -8.07 -23.99 -8.78
N GLU A 50 -8.84 -24.95 -9.29
CA GLU A 50 -9.82 -24.73 -10.38
C GLU A 50 -10.84 -23.62 -10.08
N ARG A 51 -11.20 -23.42 -8.81
CA ARG A 51 -12.18 -22.40 -8.42
C ARG A 51 -11.73 -20.97 -8.72
N ASP A 52 -10.43 -20.73 -8.83
CA ASP A 52 -9.90 -19.41 -9.13
C ASP A 52 -9.90 -19.09 -10.63
N MET A 53 -9.95 -20.12 -11.50
CA MET A 53 -9.75 -19.99 -12.95
C MET A 53 -10.73 -19.02 -13.62
N ALA A 54 -12.02 -19.10 -13.26
CA ALA A 54 -13.03 -18.21 -13.85
C ALA A 54 -12.75 -16.74 -13.55
N GLY A 55 -12.34 -16.42 -12.32
CA GLY A 55 -11.96 -15.06 -11.91
C GLY A 55 -10.65 -14.61 -12.57
N ILE A 56 -9.65 -15.51 -12.65
CA ILE A 56 -8.37 -15.26 -13.32
C ILE A 56 -8.59 -14.87 -14.78
N GLU A 57 -9.37 -15.67 -15.51
CA GLU A 57 -9.67 -15.40 -16.91
C GLU A 57 -10.50 -14.12 -17.12
N ALA A 58 -11.45 -13.85 -16.22
CA ALA A 58 -12.21 -12.61 -16.23
C ALA A 58 -11.29 -11.39 -16.05
N CYS A 59 -10.34 -11.44 -15.11
CA CYS A 59 -9.33 -10.39 -14.92
C CYS A 59 -8.47 -10.20 -16.18
N ARG A 60 -8.05 -11.28 -16.84
CA ARG A 60 -7.28 -11.19 -18.11
C ARG A 60 -8.07 -10.51 -19.22
N ARG A 61 -9.39 -10.74 -19.30
CA ARG A 61 -10.26 -10.02 -20.25
C ARG A 61 -10.32 -8.53 -19.94
N VAL A 62 -10.45 -8.13 -18.67
CA VAL A 62 -10.44 -6.73 -18.25
C VAL A 62 -9.18 -6.01 -18.73
N VAL A 63 -7.99 -6.56 -18.41
CA VAL A 63 -6.71 -5.91 -18.75
C VAL A 63 -6.29 -6.14 -20.22
N GLY A 64 -7.02 -6.94 -20.96
CA GLY A 64 -6.82 -7.15 -22.38
C GLY A 64 -7.37 -6.00 -23.25
N ASP A 65 -8.28 -5.19 -22.73
CA ASP A 65 -8.97 -4.14 -23.47
C ASP A 65 -8.17 -2.81 -23.43
N ILE A 66 -7.00 -2.81 -24.06
CA ILE A 66 -6.09 -1.67 -24.17
C ILE A 66 -6.35 -0.97 -25.52
N ASP A 67 -6.92 0.25 -25.48
CA ASP A 67 -7.32 1.04 -26.65
C ASP A 67 -6.42 2.27 -26.90
N TRP A 68 -5.23 2.29 -26.32
CA TRP A 68 -4.25 3.37 -26.51
C TRP A 68 -2.85 2.80 -26.79
N GLU A 69 -1.97 3.64 -27.33
CA GLU A 69 -0.57 3.32 -27.57
C GLU A 69 0.14 3.08 -26.25
N CYS A 70 0.61 1.85 -26.01
CA CYS A 70 1.20 1.45 -24.75
C CYS A 70 2.16 0.28 -24.95
N GLU A 71 3.34 0.38 -24.36
CA GLU A 71 4.26 -0.75 -24.23
C GLU A 71 3.76 -1.65 -23.09
N VAL A 72 3.32 -2.88 -23.41
CA VAL A 72 2.66 -3.75 -22.42
C VAL A 72 3.51 -4.96 -22.09
N HIS A 73 3.86 -5.07 -20.82
CA HIS A 73 4.55 -6.22 -20.24
C HIS A 73 3.56 -7.07 -19.43
N ARG A 74 3.54 -8.39 -19.67
CA ARG A 74 2.66 -9.32 -18.96
C ARG A 74 3.47 -10.38 -18.26
N LYS A 75 3.18 -10.62 -16.97
CA LYS A 75 3.73 -11.72 -16.19
C LYS A 75 2.60 -12.40 -15.43
N PHE A 76 2.04 -13.43 -16.04
CA PHE A 76 0.98 -14.24 -15.47
C PHE A 76 1.58 -15.53 -14.93
N GLN A 77 1.44 -15.73 -13.63
CA GLN A 77 2.02 -16.88 -12.96
C GLN A 77 1.20 -18.15 -13.20
N GLU A 78 1.90 -19.28 -13.31
CA GLU A 78 1.26 -20.60 -13.46
C GLU A 78 0.84 -21.21 -12.13
N ARG A 79 1.54 -20.85 -11.04
CA ARG A 79 1.25 -21.28 -9.67
C ARG A 79 0.97 -20.10 -8.76
N ASN A 80 0.23 -20.35 -7.70
CA ASN A 80 -0.03 -19.35 -6.67
C ASN A 80 1.19 -19.16 -5.74
N TYR A 81 1.67 -17.94 -5.62
CA TYR A 81 2.74 -17.55 -4.70
C TYR A 81 2.17 -16.96 -3.40
N GLY A 82 0.92 -16.53 -3.42
CA GLY A 82 0.27 -15.77 -2.34
C GLY A 82 0.47 -14.27 -2.47
N CYS A 83 -0.25 -13.50 -1.67
CA CYS A 83 -0.29 -12.05 -1.73
C CYS A 83 1.12 -11.44 -1.59
N ASP A 84 1.73 -11.58 -0.41
CA ASP A 84 3.00 -10.92 -0.07
C ASP A 84 4.16 -11.27 -1.02
N PRO A 85 4.43 -12.57 -1.36
CA PRO A 85 5.47 -12.88 -2.33
C PRO A 85 5.16 -12.35 -3.74
N SER A 86 3.89 -12.36 -4.16
CA SER A 86 3.50 -11.83 -5.47
C SER A 86 3.77 -10.34 -5.59
N GLU A 87 3.52 -9.58 -4.53
CA GLU A 87 3.83 -8.15 -4.46
C GLU A 87 5.33 -7.90 -4.59
N TYR A 88 6.14 -8.61 -3.81
CA TYR A 88 7.61 -8.52 -3.91
C TYR A 88 8.12 -8.87 -5.32
N ILE A 89 7.67 -10.01 -5.87
CA ILE A 89 8.11 -10.52 -7.19
C ILE A 89 7.71 -9.55 -8.30
N SER A 90 6.49 -9.02 -8.27
CA SER A 90 5.98 -8.13 -9.31
C SER A 90 6.72 -6.81 -9.34
N GLN A 91 6.99 -6.23 -8.17
CA GLN A 91 7.69 -4.97 -8.03
C GLN A 91 9.16 -5.12 -8.43
N LYS A 92 9.88 -6.14 -7.94
CA LYS A 92 11.25 -6.44 -8.39
C LYS A 92 11.32 -6.65 -9.91
N TRP A 93 10.32 -7.33 -10.50
CA TRP A 93 10.25 -7.54 -11.94
C TRP A 93 10.05 -6.23 -12.71
N ALA A 94 9.05 -5.41 -12.35
CA ALA A 94 8.79 -4.15 -13.06
C ALA A 94 9.99 -3.21 -12.98
N PHE A 95 10.55 -3.01 -11.79
CA PHE A 95 11.71 -2.14 -11.59
C PHE A 95 13.03 -2.71 -12.15
N SER A 96 13.09 -4.00 -12.52
CA SER A 96 14.23 -4.52 -13.29
C SER A 96 14.23 -4.04 -14.75
N ILE A 97 13.07 -3.58 -15.26
CA ILE A 97 12.87 -3.16 -16.66
C ILE A 97 12.84 -1.63 -16.77
N VAL A 98 12.19 -0.94 -15.80
CA VAL A 98 12.07 0.53 -15.81
C VAL A 98 12.66 1.15 -14.55
N ASP A 99 13.11 2.41 -14.67
CA ASP A 99 13.74 3.13 -13.56
C ASP A 99 12.71 3.80 -12.63
N LYS A 100 11.50 4.03 -13.12
CA LYS A 100 10.40 4.72 -12.42
C LYS A 100 9.10 3.97 -12.70
N CYS A 101 8.28 3.73 -11.68
CA CYS A 101 7.00 3.05 -11.84
C CYS A 101 5.99 3.47 -10.78
N ILE A 102 4.73 3.60 -11.20
CA ILE A 102 3.57 3.64 -10.33
C ILE A 102 3.14 2.20 -10.05
N VAL A 103 2.75 1.91 -8.82
CA VAL A 103 2.28 0.59 -8.37
C VAL A 103 0.86 0.72 -7.85
N LEU A 104 -0.04 -0.10 -8.39
CA LEU A 104 -1.45 -0.19 -8.02
C LEU A 104 -1.81 -1.66 -7.80
N GLU A 105 -2.62 -1.92 -6.77
CA GLU A 105 -3.29 -3.20 -6.57
C GLU A 105 -4.67 -3.19 -7.25
N ASP A 106 -5.30 -4.35 -7.37
CA ASP A 106 -6.60 -4.47 -8.07
C ASP A 106 -7.77 -3.82 -7.31
N ASP A 107 -7.54 -3.30 -6.11
CA ASP A 107 -8.51 -2.55 -5.31
C ASP A 107 -8.12 -1.10 -5.01
N ASP A 108 -6.98 -0.64 -5.51
CA ASP A 108 -6.52 0.74 -5.39
C ASP A 108 -7.04 1.62 -6.54
N VAL A 109 -8.16 2.29 -6.34
CA VAL A 109 -8.78 3.15 -7.37
C VAL A 109 -8.20 4.56 -7.31
N PRO A 110 -7.38 4.99 -8.30
CA PRO A 110 -6.76 6.32 -8.29
C PRO A 110 -7.70 7.42 -8.80
N SER A 111 -7.46 8.66 -8.39
CA SER A 111 -7.97 9.84 -9.09
C SER A 111 -7.16 10.13 -10.36
N GLN A 112 -7.69 10.94 -11.27
CA GLN A 112 -6.96 11.26 -12.50
C GLN A 112 -5.72 12.11 -12.24
N SER A 113 -5.72 12.93 -11.21
CA SER A 113 -4.55 13.72 -10.78
C SER A 113 -3.43 12.87 -10.20
N PHE A 114 -3.69 11.62 -9.78
CA PHE A 114 -2.66 10.75 -9.23
C PHE A 114 -1.52 10.49 -10.22
N PHE A 115 -1.84 10.24 -11.49
CA PHE A 115 -0.84 9.91 -12.51
C PHE A 115 0.10 11.09 -12.83
N PRO A 116 -0.38 12.30 -13.18
CA PRO A 116 0.51 13.43 -13.39
C PRO A 116 1.21 13.86 -12.10
N PHE A 117 0.59 13.73 -10.93
CA PHE A 117 1.26 13.96 -9.64
C PHE A 117 2.45 13.03 -9.46
N CYS A 118 2.28 11.72 -9.65
CA CYS A 118 3.37 10.77 -9.57
C CYS A 118 4.46 11.06 -10.60
N LYS A 119 4.09 11.33 -11.87
CA LYS A 119 5.03 11.65 -12.94
C LYS A 119 5.90 12.85 -12.56
N GLU A 120 5.29 13.95 -12.12
CA GLU A 120 6.01 15.17 -11.74
C GLU A 120 6.92 14.95 -10.55
N MET A 121 6.47 14.21 -9.52
CA MET A 121 7.28 13.89 -8.35
C MET A 121 8.42 12.92 -8.69
N LEU A 122 8.17 11.92 -9.53
CA LEU A 122 9.20 10.99 -10.01
C LEU A 122 10.33 11.70 -10.76
N ASP A 123 9.99 12.70 -11.57
CA ASP A 123 11.00 13.49 -12.30
C ASP A 123 11.71 14.47 -11.39
N ARG A 124 10.96 15.17 -10.54
CA ARG A 124 11.51 16.22 -9.67
C ARG A 124 12.51 15.68 -8.64
N TYR A 125 12.25 14.50 -8.10
CA TYR A 125 13.04 13.89 -7.02
C TYR A 125 13.85 12.65 -7.47
N GLU A 126 14.07 12.50 -8.76
CA GLU A 126 14.80 11.37 -9.34
C GLU A 126 16.15 11.10 -8.69
N HIS A 127 16.89 12.18 -8.43
CA HIS A 127 18.24 12.12 -7.88
C HIS A 127 18.32 12.51 -6.40
N ASP A 128 17.18 12.70 -5.73
CA ASP A 128 17.15 13.03 -4.29
C ASP A 128 17.05 11.75 -3.45
N GLU A 129 18.19 11.29 -2.93
CA GLU A 129 18.30 10.07 -2.13
C GLU A 129 17.50 10.13 -0.80
N ARG A 130 17.08 11.32 -0.37
CA ARG A 130 16.19 11.48 0.82
C ARG A 130 14.78 11.00 0.55
N ILE A 131 14.38 10.87 -0.73
CA ILE A 131 13.02 10.48 -1.11
C ILE A 131 13.02 9.04 -1.61
N GLY A 132 12.23 8.20 -0.94
CA GLY A 132 12.11 6.78 -1.29
C GLY A 132 10.74 6.40 -1.87
N MET A 133 9.71 7.24 -1.70
CA MET A 133 8.35 6.89 -2.10
C MET A 133 7.51 8.13 -2.41
N ILE A 134 6.57 7.97 -3.34
CA ILE A 134 5.47 8.90 -3.59
C ILE A 134 4.19 8.15 -3.25
N ALA A 135 3.49 8.57 -2.20
CA ALA A 135 2.24 7.95 -1.78
C ALA A 135 1.04 8.60 -2.50
N GLY A 136 0.02 7.80 -2.81
CA GLY A 136 -1.25 8.30 -3.32
C GLY A 136 -2.31 8.43 -2.22
N PHE A 137 -2.28 7.52 -1.25
CA PHE A 137 -3.25 7.49 -0.15
C PHE A 137 -2.81 8.36 1.02
N ASN A 138 -3.68 9.32 1.41
CA ASN A 138 -3.50 10.14 2.60
C ASN A 138 -4.50 9.72 3.69
N PRO A 139 -4.06 9.11 4.81
CA PRO A 139 -4.95 8.62 5.87
C PRO A 139 -5.72 9.73 6.63
N GLU A 140 -5.35 11.00 6.46
CA GLU A 140 -6.09 12.15 6.99
C GLU A 140 -7.10 12.73 5.99
N GLU A 141 -7.22 12.14 4.77
CA GLU A 141 -8.09 12.52 3.66
C GLU A 141 -7.74 13.88 3.05
N GLN A 142 -7.65 14.94 3.85
CA GLN A 142 -7.27 16.28 3.42
C GLN A 142 -6.57 17.04 4.54
N LEU A 143 -5.41 17.61 4.23
CA LEU A 143 -4.67 18.52 5.10
C LEU A 143 -5.05 19.97 4.76
N LYS A 144 -5.74 20.64 5.67
CA LYS A 144 -6.17 22.04 5.46
C LYS A 144 -5.10 23.00 5.95
N GLY A 145 -4.97 24.14 5.26
CA GLY A 145 -4.05 25.22 5.65
C GLY A 145 -2.60 25.03 5.23
N TYR A 146 -2.29 23.99 4.46
CA TYR A 146 -0.94 23.80 3.92
C TYR A 146 -0.73 24.68 2.67
N PRO A 147 0.43 25.36 2.56
CA PRO A 147 0.74 26.20 1.41
C PRO A 147 1.14 25.42 0.16
N SER A 148 1.56 24.15 0.32
CA SER A 148 1.99 23.24 -0.72
C SER A 148 0.96 22.11 -0.94
N ASP A 149 1.04 21.44 -2.09
CA ASP A 149 0.11 20.36 -2.42
C ASP A 149 0.58 18.99 -1.94
N TYR A 150 1.78 18.92 -1.35
CA TYR A 150 2.32 17.73 -0.69
C TYR A 150 3.28 18.11 0.44
N ILE A 151 3.58 17.14 1.27
CA ILE A 151 4.52 17.18 2.40
C ILE A 151 5.49 16.01 2.35
N PHE A 152 6.51 16.04 3.19
CA PHE A 152 7.45 14.93 3.38
C PHE A 152 7.22 14.29 4.74
N THR A 153 7.25 12.96 4.81
CA THR A 153 6.97 12.23 6.04
C THR A 153 7.65 10.87 6.04
N SER A 154 7.98 10.35 7.22
CA SER A 154 8.49 8.99 7.39
C SER A 154 7.38 7.94 7.57
N VAL A 155 6.11 8.36 7.58
CA VAL A 155 4.96 7.44 7.58
C VAL A 155 4.30 7.43 6.23
N PHE A 156 3.99 6.25 5.73
CA PHE A 156 3.42 6.07 4.40
C PHE A 156 2.39 4.94 4.37
N SER A 157 1.64 4.85 3.29
CA SER A 157 0.73 3.78 2.96
C SER A 157 1.13 3.21 1.61
N ILE A 158 0.93 1.92 1.44
CA ILE A 158 1.21 1.18 0.21
C ILE A 158 0.02 1.16 -0.76
N TRP A 159 -1.10 1.78 -0.41
CA TRP A 159 -2.27 1.88 -1.28
C TRP A 159 -2.03 2.91 -2.37
N GLY A 160 -1.64 2.44 -3.56
CA GLY A 160 -1.30 3.26 -4.70
C GLY A 160 -0.10 4.17 -4.44
N TRP A 161 1.04 3.84 -5.01
CA TRP A 161 2.29 4.55 -4.77
C TRP A 161 3.19 4.54 -6.00
N ALA A 162 4.27 5.31 -5.96
CA ALA A 162 5.30 5.28 -6.99
C ALA A 162 6.70 5.37 -6.37
N SER A 163 7.70 4.85 -7.08
CA SER A 163 9.10 4.89 -6.65
C SER A 163 10.07 4.70 -7.82
N TRP A 164 11.32 4.49 -7.48
CA TRP A 164 12.45 4.36 -8.41
C TRP A 164 13.17 3.03 -8.20
N ARG A 165 13.81 2.50 -9.26
CA ARG A 165 14.66 1.31 -9.19
C ARG A 165 15.71 1.44 -8.10
N ARG A 166 16.38 2.60 -7.97
CA ARG A 166 17.39 2.88 -6.94
C ARG A 166 16.94 2.61 -5.50
N VAL A 167 15.63 2.71 -5.25
CA VAL A 167 15.02 2.42 -3.93
C VAL A 167 14.73 0.92 -3.79
N ILE A 168 14.16 0.31 -4.84
CA ILE A 168 13.79 -1.10 -4.83
C ILE A 168 15.03 -2.01 -4.82
N ASP A 169 16.14 -1.55 -5.39
CA ASP A 169 17.42 -2.30 -5.37
C ASP A 169 18.03 -2.37 -3.97
N LYS A 170 17.68 -1.45 -3.06
CA LYS A 170 18.09 -1.47 -1.66
C LYS A 170 17.27 -2.43 -0.78
N TRP A 171 16.25 -3.10 -1.33
CA TRP A 171 15.41 -4.02 -0.58
C TRP A 171 16.17 -5.30 -0.20
N ASP A 172 16.21 -5.57 1.08
CA ASP A 172 16.84 -6.77 1.66
C ASP A 172 15.80 -7.70 2.28
N ALA A 173 15.45 -8.76 1.54
CA ALA A 173 14.52 -9.80 2.00
C ALA A 173 15.14 -10.70 3.09
N SER A 174 16.45 -10.65 3.30
CA SER A 174 17.13 -11.41 4.36
C SER A 174 17.01 -10.73 5.73
N TYR A 175 16.58 -9.46 5.77
CA TYR A 175 16.55 -8.63 6.97
C TYR A 175 17.90 -8.64 7.73
N ALA A 176 19.02 -8.51 7.00
CA ALA A 176 20.37 -8.60 7.55
C ALA A 176 20.62 -7.58 8.69
N PHE A 177 19.92 -6.44 8.68
CA PHE A 177 20.01 -5.43 9.75
C PHE A 177 19.65 -5.96 11.13
N LEU A 178 18.84 -7.03 11.25
CA LEU A 178 18.45 -7.64 12.52
C LEU A 178 19.64 -8.32 13.24
N ASP A 179 20.71 -8.63 12.51
CA ASP A 179 21.93 -9.25 13.03
C ASP A 179 23.03 -8.21 13.28
N ASP A 180 22.78 -6.92 12.97
CA ASP A 180 23.68 -5.81 13.21
C ASP A 180 23.27 -5.03 14.48
N PRO A 181 24.03 -5.13 15.59
CA PRO A 181 23.69 -4.45 16.85
C PRO A 181 23.64 -2.92 16.72
N ASP A 182 24.47 -2.33 15.85
CA ASP A 182 24.48 -0.88 15.63
C ASP A 182 23.25 -0.42 14.85
N ALA A 183 22.89 -1.14 13.79
CA ALA A 183 21.65 -0.87 13.04
C ALA A 183 20.42 -1.01 13.95
N MET A 184 20.36 -2.07 14.78
CA MET A 184 19.26 -2.27 15.73
C MET A 184 19.15 -1.14 16.75
N ARG A 185 20.27 -0.68 17.32
CA ARG A 185 20.31 0.46 18.25
C ARG A 185 19.81 1.74 17.56
N GLN A 186 20.18 1.97 16.31
CA GLN A 186 19.74 3.15 15.54
C GLN A 186 18.23 3.08 15.24
N VAL A 187 17.71 1.92 14.81
CA VAL A 187 16.28 1.69 14.58
C VAL A 187 15.47 1.96 15.84
N GLU A 188 15.90 1.43 17.00
CA GLU A 188 15.26 1.68 18.27
C GLU A 188 15.32 3.18 18.69
N GLY A 189 16.41 3.87 18.36
CA GLY A 189 16.60 5.29 18.61
C GLY A 189 15.67 6.18 17.78
N ILE A 190 15.44 5.83 16.50
CA ILE A 190 14.54 6.55 15.58
C ILE A 190 13.08 6.26 15.95
N MET A 191 12.76 5.00 16.25
CA MET A 191 11.41 4.58 16.62
C MET A 191 11.13 4.81 18.10
N ARG A 192 10.94 6.06 18.52
CA ARG A 192 10.71 6.44 19.93
C ARG A 192 9.50 5.76 20.58
N GLN A 193 8.54 5.30 19.80
CA GLN A 193 7.35 4.56 20.26
C GLN A 193 7.74 3.10 20.56
N ARG A 194 8.24 2.82 21.76
CA ARG A 194 8.79 1.50 22.18
C ARG A 194 7.92 0.32 21.81
N ARG A 195 6.59 0.45 21.92
CA ARG A 195 5.68 -0.65 21.59
C ARG A 195 5.61 -0.87 20.08
N LEU A 196 5.48 0.20 19.30
CA LEU A 196 5.47 0.10 17.84
C LEU A 196 6.80 -0.49 17.34
N CYS A 197 7.93 0.02 17.85
CA CYS A 197 9.26 -0.51 17.52
C CYS A 197 9.35 -2.02 17.77
N ARG A 198 9.01 -2.46 18.97
CA ARG A 198 9.02 -3.89 19.32
C ARG A 198 8.09 -4.71 18.44
N ASP A 199 6.85 -4.25 18.20
CA ASP A 199 5.86 -4.98 17.42
C ASP A 199 6.30 -5.07 15.94
N THR A 200 6.94 -4.02 15.38
CA THR A 200 7.49 -4.01 14.01
C THR A 200 8.73 -4.90 13.87
N LEU A 201 9.68 -4.79 14.80
CA LEU A 201 10.88 -5.65 14.78
C LEU A 201 10.50 -7.13 14.93
N ARG A 202 9.50 -7.43 15.77
CA ARG A 202 8.97 -8.79 15.88
C ARG A 202 8.40 -9.27 14.55
N ALA A 203 7.63 -8.44 13.84
CA ALA A 203 7.15 -8.81 12.50
C ALA A 203 8.31 -9.10 11.53
N CYS A 204 9.38 -8.31 11.55
CA CYS A 204 10.57 -8.57 10.73
C CYS A 204 11.23 -9.92 11.08
N TYR A 205 11.35 -10.27 12.37
CA TYR A 205 11.86 -11.59 12.79
C TYR A 205 10.95 -12.74 12.34
N ASP A 206 9.63 -12.59 12.50
CA ASP A 206 8.65 -13.61 12.11
C ASP A 206 8.65 -13.79 10.59
N HIS A 207 8.72 -12.70 9.82
CA HIS A 207 8.79 -12.71 8.35
C HIS A 207 10.09 -13.39 7.87
N ARG A 208 11.25 -13.02 8.43
CA ARG A 208 12.52 -13.69 8.15
C ARG A 208 12.46 -15.18 8.41
N ALA A 209 11.91 -15.57 9.56
CA ALA A 209 11.79 -16.97 9.96
C ALA A 209 10.83 -17.76 9.06
N SER A 210 9.85 -17.13 8.45
CA SER A 210 8.91 -17.77 7.51
C SER A 210 9.55 -18.14 6.18
N GLY A 211 10.65 -17.48 5.79
CA GLY A 211 11.32 -17.65 4.50
C GLY A 211 10.50 -17.10 3.31
N LYS A 212 9.47 -16.26 3.57
CA LYS A 212 8.68 -15.60 2.55
C LYS A 212 9.01 -14.11 2.49
N GLU A 213 8.87 -13.53 1.32
CA GLU A 213 9.08 -12.11 1.10
C GLU A 213 7.80 -11.33 1.45
N TYR A 214 7.85 -10.53 2.50
CA TYR A 214 6.81 -9.59 2.91
C TYR A 214 7.25 -8.17 2.55
N TYR A 215 6.86 -7.71 1.38
CA TYR A 215 7.41 -6.47 0.83
C TYR A 215 7.14 -5.24 1.70
N GLU A 216 6.04 -5.17 2.44
CA GLU A 216 5.74 -4.03 3.29
C GLU A 216 6.81 -3.83 4.38
N THR A 217 7.22 -4.90 5.06
CA THR A 217 8.27 -4.79 6.09
C THR A 217 9.66 -4.66 5.50
N ILE A 218 9.92 -5.26 4.33
CA ILE A 218 11.16 -5.08 3.57
C ILE A 218 11.29 -3.62 3.14
N PHE A 219 10.23 -3.05 2.54
CA PHE A 219 10.22 -1.66 2.11
C PHE A 219 10.31 -0.71 3.29
N TRP A 220 9.54 -0.95 4.36
CA TRP A 220 9.62 -0.17 5.58
C TRP A 220 11.05 -0.15 6.14
N ALA A 221 11.71 -1.30 6.26
CA ALA A 221 13.08 -1.39 6.74
C ALA A 221 14.04 -0.63 5.82
N SER A 222 13.90 -0.79 4.50
CA SER A 222 14.71 -0.05 3.53
C SER A 222 14.54 1.47 3.67
N MET A 223 13.31 1.97 3.82
CA MET A 223 13.05 3.40 4.04
C MET A 223 13.69 3.90 5.33
N LEU A 224 13.53 3.17 6.43
CA LEU A 224 14.06 3.54 7.74
C LEU A 224 15.59 3.55 7.77
N LEU A 225 16.23 2.48 7.28
CA LEU A 225 17.69 2.33 7.28
C LEU A 225 18.39 3.34 6.36
N ASN A 226 17.70 3.86 5.34
CA ASN A 226 18.20 4.90 4.47
C ASN A 226 17.75 6.31 4.88
N SER A 227 17.08 6.48 6.03
CA SER A 227 16.47 7.76 6.47
C SER A 227 15.63 8.42 5.39
N ALA A 228 14.96 7.62 4.57
CA ALA A 228 14.19 8.09 3.44
C ALA A 228 12.79 8.55 3.85
N LEU A 229 12.29 9.57 3.18
CA LEU A 229 10.96 10.14 3.36
C LEU A 229 10.05 9.75 2.19
N ALA A 230 8.76 9.69 2.48
CA ALA A 230 7.72 9.62 1.47
C ALA A 230 7.19 11.03 1.15
N ILE A 231 6.86 11.27 -0.10
CA ILE A 231 6.02 12.39 -0.53
C ILE A 231 4.57 11.99 -0.29
N MET A 232 3.86 12.78 0.54
CA MET A 232 2.46 12.57 0.86
C MET A 232 1.63 13.71 0.30
N PRO A 233 0.65 13.46 -0.61
CA PRO A 233 -0.22 14.51 -1.11
C PRO A 233 -1.09 15.08 0.01
N THR A 234 -1.34 16.39 0.01
CA THR A 234 -2.21 17.03 1.02
C THR A 234 -3.69 16.69 0.84
N ARG A 235 -4.05 16.06 -0.27
CA ARG A 235 -5.40 15.54 -0.56
C ARG A 235 -5.29 14.09 -0.99
N ASN A 236 -6.18 13.25 -0.49
CA ASN A 236 -6.20 11.84 -0.83
C ASN A 236 -6.46 11.61 -2.33
N LEU A 237 -5.63 10.80 -2.98
CA LEU A 237 -5.72 10.50 -4.41
C LEU A 237 -6.15 9.04 -4.69
N ILE A 238 -6.23 8.20 -3.66
CA ILE A 238 -6.53 6.76 -3.80
C ILE A 238 -7.70 6.37 -2.89
N ASN A 239 -8.61 5.56 -3.42
CA ASN A 239 -9.58 4.81 -2.62
C ASN A 239 -9.24 3.33 -2.70
N ASN A 240 -9.11 2.68 -1.54
CA ASN A 240 -8.95 1.24 -1.49
C ASN A 240 -10.32 0.56 -1.27
N LEU A 241 -10.65 -0.40 -2.14
CA LEU A 241 -11.89 -1.17 -2.12
C LEU A 241 -11.76 -2.50 -1.36
N GLY A 242 -10.60 -2.77 -0.76
CA GLY A 242 -10.25 -4.06 -0.16
C GLY A 242 -11.02 -4.44 1.11
N ALA A 243 -11.84 -3.55 1.69
CA ALA A 243 -12.66 -3.87 2.85
C ALA A 243 -13.97 -4.60 2.47
N THR A 244 -13.89 -5.63 1.63
CA THR A 244 -15.03 -6.45 1.18
C THR A 244 -14.86 -7.90 1.60
N ASP A 245 -15.97 -8.68 1.55
CA ASP A 245 -15.93 -10.12 1.75
C ASP A 245 -15.00 -10.77 0.72
N GLY A 246 -13.87 -11.32 1.17
CA GLY A 246 -12.85 -11.92 0.29
C GLY A 246 -11.51 -11.18 0.27
N SER A 247 -11.33 -10.12 1.05
CA SER A 247 -10.02 -9.48 1.21
C SER A 247 -9.05 -10.38 1.99
N THR A 248 -7.76 -10.34 1.64
CA THR A 248 -6.73 -11.16 2.27
C THR A 248 -6.43 -10.69 3.70
N HIS A 249 -6.46 -9.39 3.94
CA HIS A 249 -6.05 -8.78 5.21
C HIS A 249 -7.19 -8.33 6.11
N TYR A 250 -8.45 -8.38 5.64
CA TYR A 250 -9.61 -8.00 6.44
C TYR A 250 -10.77 -8.98 6.27
N THR A 251 -11.07 -9.72 7.34
CA THR A 251 -12.14 -10.73 7.38
C THR A 251 -13.45 -10.22 8.00
N GLY A 252 -13.55 -8.92 8.27
CA GLY A 252 -14.74 -8.29 8.90
C GLY A 252 -15.57 -7.47 7.91
N SER A 253 -16.80 -7.15 8.32
CA SER A 253 -17.66 -6.22 7.59
C SER A 253 -17.32 -4.77 7.94
N LEU A 254 -17.40 -3.85 6.97
CA LEU A 254 -17.31 -2.39 7.23
C LEU A 254 -18.27 -1.93 8.33
N GLN A 255 -19.41 -2.62 8.50
CA GLN A 255 -20.40 -2.32 9.54
C GLN A 255 -19.86 -2.53 10.96
N THR A 256 -19.01 -3.54 11.17
CA THR A 256 -18.42 -3.87 12.47
C THR A 256 -17.04 -3.25 12.68
N MET A 257 -16.51 -2.57 11.68
CA MET A 257 -15.23 -1.86 11.76
C MET A 257 -15.38 -0.56 12.56
N PRO A 258 -14.48 -0.27 13.53
CA PRO A 258 -14.44 0.99 14.25
C PRO A 258 -14.39 2.21 13.31
N ARG A 259 -15.12 3.27 13.65
CA ARG A 259 -15.34 4.44 12.79
C ARG A 259 -14.05 5.02 12.19
N ARG A 260 -12.97 5.14 12.98
CA ARG A 260 -11.69 5.68 12.49
C ARG A 260 -11.06 4.81 11.40
N LEU A 261 -11.09 3.49 11.55
CA LEU A 261 -10.56 2.57 10.54
C LEU A 261 -11.48 2.50 9.32
N ARG A 262 -12.80 2.43 9.54
CA ARG A 262 -13.79 2.44 8.46
C ARG A 262 -13.66 3.68 7.57
N ARG A 263 -13.31 4.84 8.16
CA ARG A 263 -13.07 6.07 7.41
C ARG A 263 -12.01 5.89 6.33
N LEU A 264 -10.94 5.12 6.58
CA LEU A 264 -9.85 4.89 5.62
C LEU A 264 -10.35 4.30 4.29
N PHE A 265 -11.40 3.46 4.33
CA PHE A 265 -12.02 2.84 3.16
C PHE A 265 -13.18 3.64 2.55
N THR A 266 -13.57 4.75 3.19
CA THR A 266 -14.70 5.59 2.74
C THR A 266 -14.32 7.04 2.47
N MET A 267 -13.02 7.32 2.37
CA MET A 267 -12.50 8.65 2.07
C MET A 267 -12.83 9.09 0.65
N LYS A 268 -12.89 10.42 0.46
CA LYS A 268 -13.01 11.00 -0.87
C LYS A 268 -11.65 10.99 -1.57
N ARG A 269 -11.68 10.81 -2.89
CA ARG A 269 -10.56 11.13 -3.78
C ARG A 269 -10.71 12.57 -4.24
N PHE A 270 -9.59 13.23 -4.39
CA PHE A 270 -9.54 14.62 -4.85
C PHE A 270 -8.74 14.71 -6.14
N GLU A 271 -8.94 15.82 -6.83
CA GLU A 271 -8.12 16.24 -7.94
C GLU A 271 -7.26 17.44 -7.50
N PHE A 272 -6.10 17.60 -8.13
CA PHE A 272 -5.26 18.78 -7.99
C PHE A 272 -5.42 19.70 -9.21
N ASP A 273 -5.36 20.99 -8.95
CA ASP A 273 -5.23 21.99 -9.99
C ASP A 273 -3.76 22.13 -10.40
N ALA A 274 -3.49 22.23 -11.70
CA ALA A 274 -2.14 22.50 -12.18
C ALA A 274 -1.89 24.03 -12.24
N PRO A 275 -0.62 24.47 -12.01
CA PRO A 275 0.55 23.72 -11.59
C PRO A 275 0.54 23.37 -10.09
N LEU A 276 1.24 22.30 -9.71
CA LEU A 276 1.41 21.94 -8.31
C LEU A 276 2.24 22.96 -7.54
N ARG A 277 1.87 23.18 -6.29
CA ARG A 277 2.63 24.04 -5.36
C ARG A 277 3.60 23.20 -4.56
N HIS A 278 4.90 23.44 -4.71
CA HIS A 278 5.97 22.67 -4.11
C HIS A 278 6.41 23.24 -2.76
N PRO A 279 6.74 22.39 -1.76
CA PRO A 279 7.49 22.82 -0.58
C PRO A 279 8.88 23.34 -0.98
N LYS A 280 9.33 24.39 -0.30
CA LYS A 280 10.67 24.95 -0.57
C LYS A 280 11.81 24.02 -0.10
N TYR A 281 11.59 23.26 0.97
CA TYR A 281 12.58 22.41 1.60
C TYR A 281 12.05 20.99 1.82
N VAL A 282 12.95 20.01 1.78
CA VAL A 282 12.64 18.62 2.15
C VAL A 282 12.88 18.47 3.64
N VAL A 283 11.79 18.59 4.40
CA VAL A 283 11.78 18.47 5.87
C VAL A 283 10.58 17.63 6.27
N GLU A 284 10.77 16.69 7.19
CA GLU A 284 9.68 15.85 7.69
C GLU A 284 8.61 16.67 8.42
N ASP A 285 7.34 16.44 8.05
CA ASP A 285 6.18 16.96 8.79
C ASP A 285 5.87 16.02 9.97
N VAL A 286 6.40 16.39 11.14
CA VAL A 286 6.25 15.61 12.37
C VAL A 286 4.81 15.69 12.90
N ASP A 287 4.11 16.79 12.70
CA ASP A 287 2.71 16.95 13.13
C ASP A 287 1.78 16.02 12.35
N PHE A 288 2.03 15.84 11.06
CA PHE A 288 1.32 14.85 10.25
C PHE A 288 1.58 13.42 10.76
N LYS A 289 2.84 13.09 11.00
CA LYS A 289 3.23 11.78 11.57
C LYS A 289 2.48 11.47 12.86
N GLU A 290 2.41 12.43 13.78
CA GLU A 290 1.67 12.27 15.04
C GLU A 290 0.15 12.10 14.82
N LYS A 291 -0.45 12.77 13.85
CA LYS A 291 -1.86 12.56 13.47
C LYS A 291 -2.08 11.14 12.97
N VAL A 292 -1.22 10.65 12.09
CA VAL A 292 -1.27 9.26 11.57
C VAL A 292 -1.13 8.26 12.72
N TYR A 293 -0.18 8.47 13.65
CA TYR A 293 -0.01 7.61 14.81
C TYR A 293 -1.28 7.56 15.68
N ARG A 294 -1.99 8.67 15.85
CA ARG A 294 -3.29 8.71 16.55
C ARG A 294 -4.36 7.96 15.78
N THR A 295 -4.39 8.06 14.46
CA THR A 295 -5.36 7.38 13.60
C THR A 295 -5.21 5.87 13.71
N TYR A 296 -3.97 5.36 13.68
CA TYR A 296 -3.69 3.93 13.86
C TYR A 296 -3.54 3.50 15.33
N ALA A 297 -3.64 4.44 16.28
CA ALA A 297 -3.43 4.24 17.73
C ALA A 297 -2.00 3.77 18.11
N TYR A 298 -1.01 4.10 17.29
CA TYR A 298 0.38 3.82 17.59
C TYR A 298 0.86 4.70 18.77
N GLY A 299 1.33 4.07 19.85
CA GLY A 299 1.73 4.78 21.06
C GLY A 299 0.58 5.40 21.90
N HIS A 300 -0.68 5.19 21.50
CA HIS A 300 -1.86 5.77 22.16
C HIS A 300 -2.76 4.69 22.78
N PRO A 301 -2.45 4.15 23.97
CA PRO A 301 -3.18 3.02 24.56
C PRO A 301 -4.66 3.30 24.81
N TRP A 302 -5.02 4.53 25.18
CA TRP A 302 -6.42 4.91 25.40
C TRP A 302 -7.24 4.95 24.12
N ILE A 303 -6.64 5.42 23.01
CA ILE A 303 -7.28 5.39 21.69
C ILE A 303 -7.48 3.92 21.25
N LYS A 304 -6.48 3.07 21.49
CA LYS A 304 -6.57 1.63 21.21
C LYS A 304 -7.66 0.96 22.04
N ALA A 305 -7.78 1.28 23.34
CA ALA A 305 -8.81 0.75 24.22
C ALA A 305 -10.21 1.19 23.76
N GLY A 306 -10.40 2.49 23.50
CA GLY A 306 -11.66 3.03 22.97
C GLY A 306 -12.09 2.37 21.67
N ARG A 307 -11.15 2.16 20.73
CA ARG A 307 -11.38 1.45 19.48
C ARG A 307 -11.80 -0.01 19.70
N SER A 308 -11.16 -0.71 20.64
CA SER A 308 -11.53 -2.09 20.99
C SER A 308 -12.91 -2.18 21.63
N MET A 309 -13.31 -1.20 22.42
CA MET A 309 -14.66 -1.13 23.01
C MET A 309 -15.71 -0.84 21.93
N GLU A 310 -15.42 0.09 21.00
CA GLU A 310 -16.29 0.39 19.85
C GLU A 310 -16.49 -0.86 18.97
N GLU A 311 -15.41 -1.58 18.66
CA GLU A 311 -15.46 -2.83 17.90
C GLU A 311 -16.31 -3.89 18.59
N LEU A 312 -16.12 -4.08 19.90
CA LEU A 312 -16.93 -5.01 20.70
C LEU A 312 -18.41 -4.62 20.64
N TRP A 313 -18.73 -3.34 20.87
CA TRP A 313 -20.12 -2.85 20.82
C TRP A 313 -20.75 -3.03 19.44
N LEU A 314 -20.02 -2.73 18.36
CA LEU A 314 -20.51 -2.95 17.00
C LEU A 314 -20.78 -4.44 16.71
N ASN A 315 -19.88 -5.33 17.11
CA ASN A 315 -20.06 -6.77 16.94
C ASN A 315 -21.26 -7.30 17.75
N LEU A 316 -21.49 -6.81 18.97
CA LEU A 316 -22.69 -7.13 19.76
C LEU A 316 -23.95 -6.62 19.07
N ARG A 317 -23.97 -5.36 18.62
CA ARG A 317 -25.12 -4.74 17.95
C ARG A 317 -25.55 -5.48 16.69
N TYR A 318 -24.58 -5.98 15.91
CA TYR A 318 -24.84 -6.69 14.65
C TYR A 318 -24.88 -8.22 14.80
N GLY A 319 -24.90 -8.75 16.04
CA GLY A 319 -25.05 -10.17 16.31
C GLY A 319 -23.85 -11.03 15.90
N ASN A 320 -22.67 -10.44 15.74
CA ASN A 320 -21.45 -11.14 15.28
C ASN A 320 -20.73 -11.83 16.46
N PHE A 321 -21.46 -12.69 17.17
CA PHE A 321 -20.97 -13.40 18.39
C PHE A 321 -19.79 -14.32 18.11
N GLY A 322 -19.71 -14.90 16.90
CA GLY A 322 -18.60 -15.76 16.50
C GLY A 322 -17.27 -15.01 16.42
N HIS A 323 -17.28 -13.74 15.99
CA HIS A 323 -16.10 -12.88 15.99
C HIS A 323 -15.67 -12.53 17.42
N ILE A 324 -16.62 -12.22 18.30
CA ILE A 324 -16.35 -11.92 19.71
C ILE A 324 -15.70 -13.12 20.39
N ALA A 325 -16.26 -14.33 20.23
CA ALA A 325 -15.74 -15.55 20.81
C ALA A 325 -14.29 -15.82 20.35
N ARG A 326 -14.00 -15.69 19.05
CA ARG A 326 -12.65 -15.84 18.51
C ARG A 326 -11.68 -14.78 19.05
N SER A 327 -12.09 -13.52 19.13
CA SER A 327 -11.28 -12.42 19.70
C SER A 327 -10.94 -12.67 21.16
N VAL A 328 -11.88 -13.16 21.96
CA VAL A 328 -11.65 -13.52 23.36
C VAL A 328 -10.70 -14.71 23.46
N ALA A 329 -10.96 -15.78 22.70
CA ALA A 329 -10.10 -16.97 22.67
C ALA A 329 -8.63 -16.63 22.32
N ASN A 330 -8.43 -15.79 21.29
CA ASN A 330 -7.09 -15.35 20.90
C ASN A 330 -6.40 -14.52 21.99
N ARG A 331 -7.13 -13.65 22.70
CA ARG A 331 -6.58 -12.89 23.83
C ARG A 331 -6.17 -13.79 24.99
N VAL A 332 -7.03 -14.78 25.33
CA VAL A 332 -6.74 -15.77 26.36
C VAL A 332 -5.53 -16.62 25.98
N ALA A 333 -5.46 -17.12 24.74
CA ALA A 333 -4.31 -17.87 24.24
C ALA A 333 -3.01 -17.07 24.38
N LYS A 334 -3.07 -15.77 24.04
CA LYS A 334 -1.93 -14.86 24.17
C LYS A 334 -1.47 -14.66 25.61
N ILE A 335 -2.42 -14.54 26.56
CA ILE A 335 -2.10 -14.41 27.99
C ILE A 335 -1.50 -15.72 28.53
N LEU A 336 -1.97 -16.87 28.04
CA LEU A 336 -1.48 -18.20 28.45
C LEU A 336 -0.20 -18.64 27.74
N GLY A 337 0.42 -17.79 26.91
CA GLY A 337 1.64 -18.14 26.15
C GLY A 337 1.43 -19.23 25.10
N LYS A 338 0.19 -19.50 24.71
CA LYS A 338 -0.21 -20.54 23.73
C LYS A 338 -0.41 -19.97 22.34
N ASP A 339 0.15 -18.79 22.05
CA ASP A 339 0.11 -18.25 20.69
C ASP A 339 0.84 -19.21 19.74
N LYS A 340 0.07 -19.90 18.90
CA LYS A 340 0.64 -20.51 17.70
C LYS A 340 0.95 -19.35 16.76
N HIS A 341 2.23 -19.16 16.48
CA HIS A 341 2.72 -18.25 15.47
C HIS A 341 2.08 -18.62 14.12
N TRP A 342 1.40 -17.66 13.51
CA TRP A 342 0.96 -17.68 12.11
C TRP A 342 1.88 -16.80 11.32
#